data_5ab4c0452384d267c55cf2456fbab959
#
_entry.id   5ab4c0452384d267c55cf2456fbab959
#
_cell.length_a   1.000
_cell.length_b   1.000
_cell.length_c   1.000
_cell.angle_alpha   90.00
_cell.angle_beta   90.00
_cell.angle_gamma   90.00
#
_symmetry.space_group_name_H-M   'P 1'
#
loop_
_entity.id
_entity.type
_entity.pdbx_description
1 polymer ?
#
loop_
_entity_poly.entity_id
_entity_poly.type
_entity_poly.pdbx_seq_one_letter_code
_entity_poly.pdbx_strand_id
1 'polypeptide(L)'
;MELRVEAEVKANCKALKDLCGVYGVPEERFPDYGYFPTGSGTFVTYESDTDLRDAEKIPVKEDIWEYFQREVRPYAEDAWIDLPKTKIGCEISFTKHFYKPQPLRTLEENEADMRKVAEENAALIKELLG
;
A
#
# COMPACT_ATOMS: atom_id res chain seq x y z
N MET A 1 19.00 2.88 -13.84
CA MET A 1 18.33 1.62 -13.45
C MET A 1 17.82 1.01 -14.74
N GLU A 2 18.46 -0.05 -15.24
CA GLU A 2 18.03 -0.70 -16.47
C GLU A 2 16.76 -1.48 -16.17
N LEU A 3 15.66 -1.06 -16.79
CA LEU A 3 14.44 -1.86 -16.85
C LEU A 3 14.80 -3.21 -17.51
N ARG A 4 14.76 -4.29 -16.76
CA ARG A 4 14.82 -5.65 -17.33
C ARG A 4 13.55 -5.87 -18.14
N VAL A 5 13.66 -5.67 -19.43
CA VAL A 5 12.63 -6.01 -20.42
C VAL A 5 12.66 -7.53 -20.59
N GLU A 6 11.88 -8.27 -19.81
CA GLU A 6 11.82 -9.73 -19.92
C GLU A 6 10.75 -10.25 -20.89
N ALA A 7 9.77 -9.46 -21.30
CA ALA A 7 8.85 -9.86 -22.37
C ALA A 7 8.11 -8.65 -22.98
N GLU A 8 8.35 -8.35 -24.25
CA GLU A 8 7.45 -7.56 -25.07
C GLU A 8 6.23 -8.42 -25.45
N VAL A 9 5.13 -8.21 -24.75
CA VAL A 9 3.85 -8.78 -25.18
C VAL A 9 3.13 -7.73 -26.01
N LYS A 10 2.80 -8.04 -27.27
CA LYS A 10 1.94 -7.16 -28.07
C LYS A 10 0.64 -6.91 -27.30
N ALA A 11 0.35 -5.64 -27.05
CA ALA A 11 -0.87 -5.25 -26.34
C ALA A 11 -2.09 -5.86 -27.05
N ASN A 12 -2.94 -6.53 -26.26
CA ASN A 12 -4.16 -7.10 -26.77
C ASN A 12 -5.10 -5.98 -27.22
N CYS A 13 -5.52 -5.99 -28.50
CA CYS A 13 -6.46 -5.00 -29.05
C CYS A 13 -7.75 -4.86 -28.21
N LYS A 14 -8.16 -5.92 -27.51
CA LYS A 14 -9.30 -5.89 -26.59
C LYS A 14 -9.00 -5.03 -25.38
N ALA A 15 -7.85 -5.16 -24.75
CA ALA A 15 -7.46 -4.38 -23.58
C ALA A 15 -7.37 -2.88 -23.90
N LEU A 16 -6.86 -2.51 -25.07
CA LEU A 16 -6.83 -1.12 -25.52
C LEU A 16 -8.22 -0.54 -25.79
N LYS A 17 -9.14 -1.34 -26.38
CA LYS A 17 -10.53 -0.96 -26.57
C LYS A 17 -11.27 -0.81 -25.24
N ASP A 18 -10.97 -1.66 -24.28
CA ASP A 18 -11.55 -1.59 -22.93
C ASP A 18 -11.05 -0.34 -22.19
N LEU A 19 -9.79 0.04 -22.34
CA LEU A 19 -9.25 1.29 -21.79
C LEU A 19 -9.98 2.53 -22.33
N CYS A 20 -10.16 2.61 -23.63
CA CYS A 20 -10.89 3.73 -24.23
C CYS A 20 -12.41 3.68 -23.95
N GLY A 21 -13.01 2.48 -24.10
CA GLY A 21 -14.47 2.33 -24.08
C GLY A 21 -15.07 2.22 -22.68
N VAL A 22 -14.43 1.47 -21.78
CA VAL A 22 -14.93 1.23 -20.42
C VAL A 22 -14.42 2.26 -19.43
N TYR A 23 -13.13 2.59 -19.51
CA TYR A 23 -12.48 3.50 -18.56
C TYR A 23 -12.36 4.96 -19.08
N GLY A 24 -12.64 5.21 -20.36
CA GLY A 24 -12.59 6.55 -20.95
C GLY A 24 -11.18 7.16 -20.99
N VAL A 25 -10.14 6.33 -21.02
CA VAL A 25 -8.75 6.78 -21.02
C VAL A 25 -8.36 7.21 -22.44
N PRO A 26 -7.89 8.47 -22.65
CA PRO A 26 -7.40 8.89 -23.96
C PRO A 26 -6.05 8.22 -24.30
N GLU A 27 -5.79 8.03 -25.59
CA GLU A 27 -4.57 7.36 -26.07
C GLU A 27 -3.27 8.00 -25.59
N GLU A 28 -3.28 9.30 -25.36
CA GLU A 28 -2.14 10.06 -24.82
C GLU A 28 -1.70 9.60 -23.42
N ARG A 29 -2.63 9.03 -22.66
CA ARG A 29 -2.38 8.55 -21.30
C ARG A 29 -2.08 7.04 -21.22
N PHE A 30 -2.06 6.33 -22.33
CA PHE A 30 -1.79 4.90 -22.36
C PHE A 30 -0.47 4.49 -21.68
N PRO A 31 0.63 5.25 -21.80
CA PRO A 31 1.86 4.95 -21.07
C PRO A 31 1.69 4.91 -19.55
N ASP A 32 0.83 5.78 -19.01
CA ASP A 32 0.54 5.81 -17.57
C ASP A 32 -0.23 4.58 -17.07
N TYR A 33 -0.74 3.78 -18.00
CA TYR A 33 -1.44 2.52 -17.75
C TYR A 33 -0.67 1.29 -18.27
N GLY A 34 0.62 1.44 -18.53
CA GLY A 34 1.51 0.35 -18.94
C GLY A 34 1.42 -0.04 -20.43
N TYR A 35 0.85 0.82 -21.29
CA TYR A 35 0.78 0.60 -22.75
C TYR A 35 1.64 1.62 -23.48
N PHE A 36 2.78 1.20 -23.97
CA PHE A 36 3.76 2.07 -24.58
C PHE A 36 3.66 2.03 -26.10
N PRO A 37 3.62 3.19 -26.78
CA PRO A 37 3.51 3.23 -28.23
C PRO A 37 4.81 2.76 -28.88
N THR A 38 4.68 1.88 -29.88
CA THR A 38 5.75 1.49 -30.77
C THR A 38 5.60 2.26 -32.10
N GLY A 39 6.70 2.65 -32.72
CA GLY A 39 6.70 3.52 -33.92
C GLY A 39 5.89 3.05 -35.14
N SER A 40 5.24 1.89 -35.07
CA SER A 40 4.36 1.31 -36.10
C SER A 40 2.85 1.42 -35.77
N GLY A 41 2.45 2.27 -34.78
CA GLY A 41 1.04 2.40 -34.38
C GLY A 41 0.52 1.22 -33.55
N THR A 42 1.40 0.41 -33.02
CA THR A 42 1.08 -0.67 -32.08
C THR A 42 1.56 -0.30 -30.69
N PHE A 43 0.94 -0.90 -29.68
CA PHE A 43 1.34 -0.73 -28.28
C PHE A 43 1.95 -2.01 -27.75
N VAL A 44 2.92 -1.86 -26.87
CA VAL A 44 3.56 -2.96 -26.13
C VAL A 44 3.33 -2.78 -24.64
N THR A 45 3.26 -3.88 -23.90
CA THR A 45 3.20 -3.89 -22.45
C THR A 45 4.44 -4.60 -21.92
N TYR A 46 4.89 -4.17 -20.76
CA TYR A 46 5.99 -4.81 -20.05
C TYR A 46 5.46 -5.59 -18.86
N GLU A 47 6.14 -6.63 -18.47
CA GLU A 47 5.85 -7.34 -17.24
C GLU A 47 6.38 -6.51 -16.06
N SER A 48 5.50 -6.23 -15.10
CA SER A 48 5.90 -5.48 -13.91
C SER A 48 6.71 -6.38 -12.97
N ASP A 49 7.79 -5.85 -12.42
CA ASP A 49 8.52 -6.49 -11.35
C ASP A 49 7.61 -6.72 -10.14
N THR A 50 7.57 -7.97 -9.65
CA THR A 50 6.72 -8.33 -8.52
C THR A 50 7.12 -7.65 -7.22
N ASP A 51 8.41 -7.38 -7.05
CA ASP A 51 8.96 -6.79 -5.84
C ASP A 51 8.73 -5.27 -5.76
N LEU A 52 8.46 -4.64 -6.92
CA LEU A 52 8.16 -3.21 -7.02
C LEU A 52 6.66 -2.90 -7.07
N ARG A 53 5.80 -3.93 -7.03
CA ARG A 53 4.34 -3.72 -7.00
C ARG A 53 3.92 -3.17 -5.64
N ASP A 54 3.21 -2.07 -5.67
CA ASP A 54 2.60 -1.48 -4.48
C ASP A 54 1.14 -1.13 -4.72
N ALA A 55 0.39 -0.89 -3.65
CA ALA A 55 -1.03 -0.58 -3.70
C ALA A 55 -1.32 0.69 -2.90
N GLU A 56 -1.85 1.68 -3.59
CA GLU A 56 -2.23 2.95 -2.99
C GLU A 56 -3.72 2.99 -2.64
N LYS A 57 -4.04 3.63 -1.52
CA LYS A 57 -5.41 3.86 -1.06
C LYS A 57 -5.86 5.25 -1.46
N ILE A 58 -6.68 5.32 -2.50
CA ILE A 58 -7.17 6.58 -3.06
C ILE A 58 -8.59 6.84 -2.55
N PRO A 59 -8.91 8.05 -2.06
CA PRO A 59 -10.27 8.41 -1.71
C PRO A 59 -11.23 8.26 -2.91
N VAL A 60 -12.42 7.69 -2.72
CA VAL A 60 -13.39 7.41 -3.82
C VAL A 60 -13.80 8.65 -4.60
N LYS A 61 -13.68 9.84 -4.01
CA LYS A 61 -14.02 11.11 -4.65
C LYS A 61 -12.90 11.69 -5.52
N GLU A 62 -11.73 11.13 -5.45
CA GLU A 62 -10.53 11.61 -6.14
C GLU A 62 -10.31 10.83 -7.43
N ASP A 63 -9.87 11.50 -8.48
CA ASP A 63 -9.51 10.86 -9.73
C ASP A 63 -8.19 10.10 -9.59
N ILE A 64 -8.18 8.84 -10.04
CA ILE A 64 -7.03 7.94 -9.91
C ILE A 64 -5.80 8.49 -10.65
N TRP A 65 -6.00 9.04 -11.84
CA TRP A 65 -4.91 9.56 -12.64
C TRP A 65 -4.31 10.85 -12.05
N GLU A 66 -5.15 11.77 -11.54
CA GLU A 66 -4.68 12.98 -10.86
C GLU A 66 -3.89 12.65 -9.60
N TYR A 67 -4.39 11.70 -8.81
CA TYR A 67 -3.68 11.18 -7.65
C TYR A 67 -2.31 10.60 -8.04
N PHE A 68 -2.26 9.74 -9.06
CA PHE A 68 -1.04 9.13 -9.56
C PHE A 68 0.00 10.16 -10.00
N GLN A 69 -0.41 11.20 -10.75
CA GLN A 69 0.49 12.25 -11.19
C GLN A 69 1.05 13.09 -10.05
N ARG A 70 0.27 13.30 -8.99
CA ARG A 70 0.66 14.12 -7.85
C ARG A 70 1.52 13.36 -6.84
N GLU A 71 1.12 12.15 -6.49
CA GLU A 71 1.69 11.42 -5.36
C GLU A 71 2.69 10.33 -5.76
N VAL A 72 2.53 9.70 -6.92
CA VAL A 72 3.35 8.55 -7.32
C VAL A 72 4.43 8.96 -8.33
N ARG A 73 4.05 9.67 -9.38
CA ARG A 73 4.96 10.03 -10.49
C ARG A 73 6.24 10.75 -10.06
N PRO A 74 6.24 11.68 -9.08
CA PRO A 74 7.46 12.37 -8.63
C PRO A 74 8.49 11.44 -7.98
N TYR A 75 8.07 10.29 -7.48
CA TYR A 75 8.93 9.33 -6.78
C TYR A 75 9.27 8.10 -7.62
N ALA A 76 8.41 7.76 -8.59
CA ALA A 76 8.54 6.60 -9.45
C ALA A 76 8.14 6.96 -10.88
N GLU A 77 9.06 7.49 -11.66
CA GLU A 77 8.82 7.94 -13.04
C GLU A 77 8.39 6.78 -13.97
N ASP A 78 8.87 5.58 -13.68
CA ASP A 78 8.62 4.36 -14.47
C ASP A 78 7.36 3.60 -14.03
N ALA A 79 6.65 4.09 -13.02
CA ALA A 79 5.44 3.44 -12.53
C ALA A 79 4.26 3.62 -13.50
N TRP A 80 3.35 2.65 -13.50
CA TRP A 80 2.07 2.75 -14.22
C TRP A 80 0.93 2.19 -13.39
N ILE A 81 -0.30 2.58 -13.73
CA ILE A 81 -1.53 2.20 -13.06
C ILE A 81 -2.04 0.87 -13.62
N ASP A 82 -2.31 -0.12 -12.77
CA ASP A 82 -2.95 -1.39 -13.15
C ASP A 82 -4.47 -1.31 -12.86
N LEU A 83 -5.25 -0.76 -13.80
CA LEU A 83 -6.70 -0.59 -13.66
C LEU A 83 -7.45 -1.90 -13.40
N PRO A 84 -7.17 -3.02 -14.08
CA PRO A 84 -7.79 -4.31 -13.79
C PRO A 84 -7.68 -4.78 -12.35
N LYS A 85 -6.64 -4.34 -11.63
CA LYS A 85 -6.45 -4.65 -10.21
C LYS A 85 -7.02 -3.62 -9.26
N THR A 86 -7.50 -2.49 -9.78
CA THR A 86 -8.14 -1.46 -8.97
C THR A 86 -9.47 -1.97 -8.42
N LYS A 87 -9.65 -1.87 -7.10
CA LYS A 87 -10.85 -2.34 -6.41
C LYS A 87 -11.46 -1.20 -5.62
N ILE A 88 -12.77 -1.02 -5.77
CA ILE A 88 -13.54 -0.11 -4.91
C ILE A 88 -13.98 -0.92 -3.70
N GLY A 89 -13.62 -0.45 -2.52
CA GLY A 89 -13.94 -1.11 -1.25
C GLY A 89 -14.26 -0.11 -0.15
N CYS A 90 -14.76 -0.62 0.95
CA CYS A 90 -14.96 0.13 2.18
C CYS A 90 -14.09 -0.50 3.27
N GLU A 91 -13.17 0.28 3.81
CA GLU A 91 -12.36 -0.15 4.95
C GLU A 91 -13.03 0.33 6.25
N ILE A 92 -13.43 -0.62 7.08
CA ILE A 92 -13.96 -0.31 8.41
C ILE A 92 -12.81 -0.42 9.40
N SER A 93 -12.48 0.70 10.05
CA SER A 93 -11.49 0.71 11.12
C SER A 93 -12.09 0.09 12.39
N PHE A 94 -11.90 -1.21 12.58
CA PHE A 94 -12.38 -1.92 13.77
C PHE A 94 -11.78 -1.33 15.05
N THR A 95 -10.52 -0.95 15.03
CA THR A 95 -9.85 -0.31 16.16
C THR A 95 -10.58 0.97 16.59
N LYS A 96 -10.97 1.82 15.65
CA LYS A 96 -11.70 3.06 15.95
C LYS A 96 -13.07 2.81 16.60
N HIS A 97 -13.78 1.74 16.18
CA HIS A 97 -15.14 1.45 16.63
C HIS A 97 -15.19 0.58 17.89
N PHE A 98 -14.27 -0.34 18.05
CA PHE A 98 -14.31 -1.35 19.10
C PHE A 98 -13.23 -1.16 20.17
N TYR A 99 -12.24 -0.32 19.92
CA TYR A 99 -11.22 -0.03 20.93
C TYR A 99 -11.81 0.78 22.07
N LYS A 100 -11.76 0.20 23.25
CA LYS A 100 -12.07 0.89 24.50
C LYS A 100 -10.73 1.17 25.19
N PRO A 101 -10.32 2.45 25.31
CA PRO A 101 -9.07 2.76 25.98
C PRO A 101 -9.15 2.29 27.44
N GLN A 102 -8.20 1.50 27.85
CA GLN A 102 -8.01 1.15 29.25
C GLN A 102 -7.42 2.38 29.95
N PRO A 103 -7.99 2.81 31.10
CA PRO A 103 -7.39 3.90 31.86
C PRO A 103 -5.97 3.52 32.26
N LEU A 104 -5.05 4.42 32.05
CA LEU A 104 -3.67 4.20 32.49
C LEU A 104 -3.65 4.15 34.02
N ARG A 105 -2.90 3.20 34.55
CA ARG A 105 -2.66 3.09 35.99
C ARG A 105 -1.91 4.33 36.50
N THR A 106 -2.22 4.76 37.66
CA THR A 106 -1.55 5.89 38.28
C THR A 106 -0.10 5.55 38.65
N LEU A 107 0.76 6.55 38.78
CA LEU A 107 2.13 6.35 39.20
C LEU A 107 2.19 5.71 40.57
N GLU A 108 1.31 6.13 41.49
CA GLU A 108 1.20 5.62 42.87
C GLU A 108 0.87 4.12 42.92
N GLU A 109 -0.07 3.67 42.04
CA GLU A 109 -0.41 2.25 41.92
C GLU A 109 0.77 1.42 41.39
N ASN A 110 1.49 1.96 40.43
CA ASN A 110 2.69 1.28 39.86
C ASN A 110 3.82 1.21 40.90
N GLU A 111 4.04 2.29 41.65
CA GLU A 111 5.03 2.31 42.75
C GLU A 111 4.69 1.30 43.84
N ALA A 112 3.42 1.22 44.25
CA ALA A 112 2.98 0.27 45.25
C ALA A 112 3.24 -1.18 44.82
N ASP A 113 2.91 -1.52 43.55
CA ASP A 113 3.16 -2.84 43.04
C ASP A 113 4.66 -3.15 42.92
N MET A 114 5.48 -2.18 42.49
CA MET A 114 6.92 -2.35 42.45
C MET A 114 7.54 -2.62 43.84
N ARG A 115 7.09 -1.88 44.85
CA ARG A 115 7.54 -2.11 46.23
C ARG A 115 7.16 -3.50 46.72
N LYS A 116 5.92 -3.93 46.46
CA LYS A 116 5.47 -5.27 46.83
C LYS A 116 6.32 -6.37 46.16
N VAL A 117 6.58 -6.26 44.89
CA VAL A 117 7.44 -7.23 44.17
C VAL A 117 8.87 -7.20 44.71
N ALA A 118 9.41 -6.05 45.06
CA ALA A 118 10.75 -5.94 45.65
C ALA A 118 10.82 -6.60 47.04
N GLU A 119 9.80 -6.45 47.89
CA GLU A 119 9.72 -7.12 49.19
C GLU A 119 9.60 -8.63 49.04
N GLU A 120 8.77 -9.14 48.11
CA GLU A 120 8.61 -10.54 47.80
C GLU A 120 9.92 -11.14 47.31
N ASN A 121 10.62 -10.45 46.43
CA ASN A 121 11.94 -10.88 45.94
C ASN A 121 12.98 -10.91 47.04
N ALA A 122 13.02 -9.90 47.94
CA ALA A 122 13.96 -9.89 49.05
C ALA A 122 13.70 -11.05 50.05
N ALA A 123 12.42 -11.37 50.27
CA ALA A 123 12.02 -12.50 51.10
C ALA A 123 12.51 -13.85 50.51
N LEU A 124 12.28 -14.03 49.21
CA LEU A 124 12.71 -15.23 48.46
C LEU A 124 14.23 -15.39 48.44
N ILE A 125 14.96 -14.29 48.25
CA ILE A 125 16.44 -14.30 48.26
C ILE A 125 16.94 -14.70 49.66
N LYS A 126 16.31 -14.19 50.72
CA LYS A 126 16.66 -14.53 52.08
C LYS A 126 16.38 -15.99 52.43
N GLU A 127 15.30 -16.56 51.89
CA GLU A 127 15.00 -18.00 52.04
C GLU A 127 15.97 -18.88 51.29
N LEU A 128 16.44 -18.47 50.10
CA LEU A 128 17.41 -19.21 49.33
C LEU A 128 18.83 -19.17 49.86
N LEU A 129 19.21 -18.08 50.48
CA LEU A 129 20.58 -17.84 51.00
C LEU A 129 20.76 -18.10 52.51
N GLY A 130 19.67 -18.22 53.20
CA GLY A 130 19.62 -18.41 54.65
C GLY A 130 19.94 -19.74 55.10
#